data_b2a4181e1bfa5494ba94c0e9be30bfd6
#
_entry.id   b2a4181e1bfa5494ba94c0e9be30bfd6
#
_cell.length_a   1.000
_cell.length_b   1.000
_cell.length_c   1.000
_cell.angle_alpha   90.00
_cell.angle_beta   90.00
_cell.angle_gamma   90.00
#
_symmetry.space_group_name_H-M   'P 1'
#
loop_
_entity.id
_entity.type
_entity.pdbx_description
1 polymer ?
#
loop_
_entity_poly.entity_id
_entity_poly.type
_entity_poly.pdbx_seq_one_letter_code
_entity_poly.pdbx_strand_id
1 'polypeptide(L)'
;MSSRSYSSPLRDRQTAATRSVILEALGAELADGGVEDFSVARLARRAGVSERTVYRHFPTREALLDGLSEWYNERVADFPDDVAADAIAPTIAQVFADFDAHESLARAVLASPGGREMRRHARAARLGRLDAALAPVLKSADPERAAASRALIFALCSAQTWQSMRDEGGLDGATAGRAVARAIELILDDTSSSPPPTPMEP
;
A
#
# COMPACT_ATOMS: atom_id res chain seq x y z
N MET A 1 -16.91 38.40 -10.39
CA MET A 1 -15.49 38.62 -10.74
C MET A 1 -14.70 37.44 -10.15
N SER A 2 -14.31 36.49 -11.01
CA SER A 2 -13.61 35.26 -10.56
C SER A 2 -12.12 35.55 -10.49
N SER A 3 -11.55 35.58 -9.30
CA SER A 3 -10.11 35.68 -9.08
C SER A 3 -9.44 34.34 -9.50
N ARG A 4 -8.83 34.34 -10.71
CA ARG A 4 -7.91 33.26 -11.10
C ARG A 4 -6.69 33.34 -10.20
N SER A 5 -6.54 32.36 -9.28
CA SER A 5 -5.31 32.15 -8.53
C SER A 5 -4.20 31.81 -9.53
N TYR A 6 -3.31 32.78 -9.80
CA TYR A 6 -2.11 32.58 -10.60
C TYR A 6 -1.08 31.83 -9.76
N SER A 7 -1.02 30.48 -9.86
CA SER A 7 0.05 29.69 -9.29
C SER A 7 1.27 29.76 -10.24
N SER A 8 2.41 30.16 -9.70
CA SER A 8 3.65 30.20 -10.47
C SER A 8 4.24 28.78 -10.52
N PRO A 9 4.62 28.25 -11.72
CA PRO A 9 5.25 26.93 -11.85
C PRO A 9 6.48 26.73 -10.95
N LEU A 10 7.17 27.81 -10.60
CA LEU A 10 8.29 27.78 -9.66
C LEU A 10 7.83 27.54 -8.22
N ARG A 11 6.75 28.19 -7.81
CA ARG A 11 6.17 28.04 -6.47
C ARG A 11 5.63 26.62 -6.27
N ASP A 12 4.99 26.05 -7.29
CA ASP A 12 4.45 24.70 -7.27
C ASP A 12 5.57 23.67 -7.15
N ARG A 13 6.68 23.83 -7.89
CA ARG A 13 7.88 22.97 -7.74
C ARG A 13 8.51 23.07 -6.37
N GLN A 14 8.63 24.27 -5.80
CA GLN A 14 9.16 24.46 -4.45
C GLN A 14 8.25 23.82 -3.39
N THR A 15 6.95 23.90 -3.58
CA THR A 15 5.97 23.25 -2.69
C THR A 15 6.10 21.73 -2.74
N ALA A 16 6.17 21.15 -3.94
CA ALA A 16 6.38 19.73 -4.13
C ALA A 16 7.71 19.24 -3.55
N ALA A 17 8.82 19.97 -3.78
CA ALA A 17 10.13 19.65 -3.23
C ALA A 17 10.12 19.67 -1.69
N THR A 18 9.49 20.67 -1.06
CA THR A 18 9.37 20.74 0.40
C THR A 18 8.54 19.58 0.95
N ARG A 19 7.43 19.21 0.26
CA ARG A 19 6.59 18.06 0.63
C ARG A 19 7.42 16.76 0.59
N SER A 20 8.21 16.54 -0.47
CA SER A 20 9.08 15.37 -0.60
C SER A 20 10.10 15.27 0.52
N VAL A 21 10.79 16.37 0.85
CA VAL A 21 11.78 16.40 1.94
C VAL A 21 11.16 16.05 3.31
N ILE A 22 9.93 16.52 3.59
CA ILE A 22 9.22 16.18 4.82
C ILE A 22 8.89 14.67 4.86
N LEU A 23 8.41 14.10 3.75
CA LEU A 23 8.06 12.67 3.67
C LEU A 23 9.30 11.77 3.71
N GLU A 24 10.39 12.16 3.08
CA GLU A 24 11.70 11.48 3.17
C GLU A 24 12.23 11.44 4.60
N ALA A 25 12.15 12.58 5.30
CA ALA A 25 12.53 12.66 6.71
C ALA A 25 11.65 11.75 7.58
N LEU A 26 10.35 11.66 7.28
CA LEU A 26 9.42 10.79 7.98
C LEU A 26 9.70 9.30 7.72
N GLY A 27 9.97 8.93 6.48
CA GLY A 27 10.38 7.58 6.11
C GLY A 27 11.67 7.15 6.81
N ALA A 28 12.65 8.06 6.89
CA ALA A 28 13.90 7.83 7.62
C ALA A 28 13.68 7.73 9.15
N GLU A 29 12.76 8.50 9.73
CA GLU A 29 12.36 8.34 11.14
C GLU A 29 11.79 6.95 11.41
N LEU A 30 10.97 6.43 10.51
CA LEU A 30 10.41 5.08 10.61
C LEU A 30 11.53 4.02 10.52
N ALA A 31 12.45 4.17 9.58
CA ALA A 31 13.56 3.22 9.35
C ALA A 31 14.50 3.13 10.56
N ASP A 32 14.74 4.25 11.26
CA ASP A 32 15.59 4.29 12.46
C ASP A 32 14.94 3.68 13.71
N GLY A 33 13.71 3.15 13.61
CA GLY A 33 13.01 2.48 14.71
C GLY A 33 12.62 3.40 15.87
N GLY A 34 12.70 4.71 15.68
CA GLY A 34 12.65 5.72 16.73
C GLY A 34 11.26 6.30 17.04
N VAL A 35 10.17 5.77 16.52
CA VAL A 35 8.88 6.46 16.65
C VAL A 35 7.85 5.64 17.41
N GLU A 36 7.86 5.74 18.74
CA GLU A 36 6.67 5.40 19.54
C GLU A 36 5.52 6.39 19.25
N ASP A 37 5.85 7.68 18.91
CA ASP A 37 4.89 8.70 18.50
C ASP A 37 5.46 9.62 17.42
N PHE A 38 4.67 9.96 16.40
CA PHE A 38 4.98 11.00 15.42
C PHE A 38 5.07 12.36 16.13
N SER A 39 6.29 12.85 16.36
CA SER A 39 6.51 14.21 16.84
C SER A 39 6.77 15.14 15.66
N VAL A 40 5.85 16.09 15.41
CA VAL A 40 6.02 17.11 14.37
C VAL A 40 7.29 17.92 14.58
N ALA A 41 7.66 18.21 15.84
CA ALA A 41 8.89 18.93 16.18
C ALA A 41 10.15 18.15 15.77
N ARG A 42 10.15 16.82 15.96
CA ARG A 42 11.28 15.95 15.53
C ARG A 42 11.34 15.85 14.02
N LEU A 43 10.21 15.63 13.38
CA LEU A 43 10.08 15.59 11.91
C LEU A 43 10.57 16.89 11.28
N ALA A 44 10.16 18.05 11.79
CA ALA A 44 10.57 19.36 11.30
C ALA A 44 12.09 19.55 11.39
N ARG A 45 12.70 19.19 12.55
CA ARG A 45 14.16 19.23 12.72
C ARG A 45 14.89 18.33 11.72
N ARG A 46 14.42 17.09 11.54
CA ARG A 46 15.03 16.15 10.59
C ARG A 46 14.91 16.60 9.15
N ALA A 47 13.77 17.16 8.78
CA ALA A 47 13.51 17.71 7.44
C ALA A 47 14.20 19.07 7.19
N GLY A 48 14.80 19.70 8.21
CA GLY A 48 15.40 21.02 8.09
C GLY A 48 14.40 22.15 7.84
N VAL A 49 13.15 21.99 8.30
CA VAL A 49 12.07 22.98 8.14
C VAL A 49 11.47 23.39 9.48
N SER A 50 10.64 24.45 9.50
CA SER A 50 9.88 24.79 10.70
C SER A 50 8.64 23.89 10.86
N GLU A 51 8.16 23.70 12.11
CA GLU A 51 6.87 23.03 12.39
C GLU A 51 5.71 23.68 11.63
N ARG A 52 5.70 25.03 11.56
CA ARG A 52 4.73 25.78 10.75
C ARG A 52 4.77 25.36 9.27
N THR A 53 5.94 25.03 8.76
CA THR A 53 6.10 24.54 7.39
C THR A 53 5.48 23.15 7.25
N VAL A 54 5.72 22.25 8.20
CA VAL A 54 5.08 20.92 8.22
C VAL A 54 3.56 21.05 8.23
N TYR A 55 2.99 21.85 9.17
CA TYR A 55 1.52 22.05 9.23
C TYR A 55 0.93 22.72 7.99
N ARG A 56 1.70 23.55 7.29
CA ARG A 56 1.25 24.14 6.02
C ARG A 56 1.08 23.08 4.92
N HIS A 57 1.94 22.06 4.88
CA HIS A 57 1.89 20.98 3.88
C HIS A 57 0.99 19.83 4.31
N PHE A 58 0.90 19.58 5.60
CA PHE A 58 0.12 18.52 6.22
C PHE A 58 -0.63 19.08 7.43
N PRO A 59 -1.82 19.68 7.18
CA PRO A 59 -2.58 20.39 8.23
C PRO A 59 -3.05 19.48 9.35
N THR A 60 -3.24 18.19 9.07
CA THR A 60 -3.70 17.19 10.04
C THR A 60 -2.79 15.96 10.04
N ARG A 61 -2.95 15.12 11.07
CA ARG A 61 -2.24 13.83 11.15
C ARG A 61 -2.65 12.90 10.00
N GLU A 62 -3.93 12.89 9.65
CA GLU A 62 -4.47 12.12 8.53
C GLU A 62 -3.81 12.54 7.21
N ALA A 63 -3.72 13.85 6.93
CA ALA A 63 -3.06 14.36 5.73
C ALA A 63 -1.57 13.95 5.67
N LEU A 64 -0.90 13.83 6.82
CA LEU A 64 0.48 13.33 6.89
C LEU A 64 0.55 11.82 6.62
N LEU A 65 -0.39 11.05 7.14
CA LEU A 65 -0.47 9.59 6.90
C LEU A 65 -0.84 9.28 5.44
N ASP A 66 -1.75 10.05 4.84
CA ASP A 66 -2.06 9.96 3.40
C ASP A 66 -0.81 10.21 2.56
N GLY A 67 -0.14 11.33 2.81
CA GLY A 67 1.08 11.66 2.10
C GLY A 67 2.19 10.64 2.27
N LEU A 68 2.34 10.07 3.48
CA LEU A 68 3.30 9.00 3.73
C LEU A 68 2.93 7.72 2.98
N SER A 69 1.65 7.38 2.93
CA SER A 69 1.17 6.21 2.20
C SER A 69 1.40 6.35 0.69
N GLU A 70 1.07 7.51 0.12
CA GLU A 70 1.35 7.83 -1.29
C GLU A 70 2.85 7.73 -1.59
N TRP A 71 3.68 8.41 -0.79
CA TRP A 71 5.13 8.43 -0.93
C TRP A 71 5.75 7.03 -0.80
N TYR A 72 5.24 6.20 0.12
CA TYR A 72 5.68 4.83 0.32
C TYR A 72 5.32 3.96 -0.90
N ASN A 73 4.08 4.07 -1.38
CA ASN A 73 3.62 3.30 -2.53
C ASN A 73 4.43 3.62 -3.78
N GLU A 74 4.67 4.90 -4.07
CA GLU A 74 5.49 5.32 -5.22
C GLU A 74 6.93 4.78 -5.20
N ARG A 75 7.49 4.48 -4.01
CA ARG A 75 8.88 4.05 -3.86
C ARG A 75 9.07 2.58 -3.60
N VAL A 76 8.13 1.94 -2.93
CA VAL A 76 8.33 0.60 -2.35
C VAL A 76 7.33 -0.41 -2.87
N ALA A 77 6.12 0.00 -3.23
CA ALA A 77 5.05 -0.95 -3.54
C ALA A 77 3.97 -0.30 -4.40
N ASP A 78 4.28 0.04 -5.63
CA ASP A 78 3.29 0.62 -6.54
C ASP A 78 2.26 -0.45 -6.94
N PHE A 79 1.08 -0.37 -6.32
CA PHE A 79 -0.10 -1.14 -6.71
C PHE A 79 -1.08 -0.18 -7.38
N PRO A 80 -1.20 -0.20 -8.72
CA PRO A 80 -2.02 0.72 -9.49
C PRO A 80 -3.48 0.76 -9.03
N ASP A 81 -4.13 1.93 -9.18
CA ASP A 81 -5.52 2.12 -8.74
C ASP A 81 -6.54 1.37 -9.61
N ASP A 82 -6.18 1.08 -10.87
CA ASP A 82 -7.05 0.49 -11.92
C ASP A 82 -6.57 -0.90 -12.39
N VAL A 83 -5.95 -1.67 -11.49
CA VAL A 83 -5.50 -3.04 -11.80
C VAL A 83 -6.69 -3.92 -12.19
N ALA A 84 -6.59 -4.59 -13.34
CA ALA A 84 -7.52 -5.66 -13.75
C ALA A 84 -7.20 -6.97 -13.01
N ALA A 85 -8.18 -7.88 -12.93
CA ALA A 85 -8.03 -9.13 -12.17
C ALA A 85 -6.85 -10.00 -12.64
N ASP A 86 -6.62 -10.09 -13.94
CA ASP A 86 -5.51 -10.81 -14.56
C ASP A 86 -4.15 -10.15 -14.36
N ALA A 87 -4.13 -8.86 -14.06
CA ALA A 87 -2.91 -8.12 -13.76
C ALA A 87 -2.52 -8.15 -12.26
N ILE A 88 -3.38 -8.64 -11.36
CA ILE A 88 -3.06 -8.74 -9.92
C ILE A 88 -1.81 -9.60 -9.69
N ALA A 89 -1.76 -10.78 -10.29
CA ALA A 89 -0.65 -11.74 -10.11
C ALA A 89 0.70 -11.17 -10.57
N PRO A 90 0.87 -10.64 -11.78
CA PRO A 90 2.15 -10.04 -12.19
C PRO A 90 2.48 -8.77 -11.39
N THR A 91 1.49 -7.96 -11.00
CA THR A 91 1.71 -6.78 -10.16
C THR A 91 2.27 -7.18 -8.80
N ILE A 92 1.71 -8.18 -8.13
CA ILE A 92 2.20 -8.59 -6.81
C ILE A 92 3.60 -9.23 -6.88
N ALA A 93 3.92 -9.92 -7.98
CA ALA A 93 5.27 -10.43 -8.18
C ALA A 93 6.31 -9.29 -8.22
N GLN A 94 5.99 -8.18 -8.89
CA GLN A 94 6.84 -6.98 -8.92
C GLN A 94 6.90 -6.31 -7.55
N VAL A 95 5.76 -6.10 -6.87
CA VAL A 95 5.70 -5.50 -5.53
C VAL A 95 6.57 -6.24 -4.52
N PHE A 96 6.64 -7.57 -4.58
CA PHE A 96 7.51 -8.34 -3.68
C PHE A 96 9.00 -8.16 -3.98
N ALA A 97 9.36 -8.01 -5.25
CA ALA A 97 10.72 -7.66 -5.65
C ALA A 97 11.09 -6.23 -5.19
N ASP A 98 10.14 -5.31 -5.25
CA ASP A 98 10.33 -3.93 -4.80
C ASP A 98 10.46 -3.84 -3.27
N PHE A 99 9.75 -4.69 -2.50
CA PHE A 99 9.97 -4.82 -1.06
C PHE A 99 11.42 -5.27 -0.76
N ASP A 100 11.99 -6.17 -1.52
CA ASP A 100 13.40 -6.56 -1.37
C ASP A 100 14.36 -5.41 -1.68
N ALA A 101 14.11 -4.67 -2.75
CA ALA A 101 14.92 -3.52 -3.14
C ALA A 101 14.91 -2.41 -2.06
N HIS A 102 13.85 -2.36 -1.24
CA HIS A 102 13.64 -1.38 -0.18
C HIS A 102 13.43 -2.04 1.20
N GLU A 103 14.09 -3.17 1.44
CA GLU A 103 13.85 -4.05 2.61
C GLU A 103 13.84 -3.31 3.95
N SER A 104 14.82 -2.45 4.19
CA SER A 104 14.91 -1.71 5.45
C SER A 104 13.67 -0.86 5.72
N LEU A 105 13.15 -0.16 4.71
CA LEU A 105 11.95 0.67 4.84
C LEU A 105 10.69 -0.18 4.94
N ALA A 106 10.58 -1.24 4.15
CA ALA A 106 9.44 -2.17 4.21
C ALA A 106 9.31 -2.81 5.61
N ARG A 107 10.42 -3.30 6.18
CA ARG A 107 10.47 -3.85 7.54
C ARG A 107 10.16 -2.80 8.61
N ALA A 108 10.68 -1.58 8.47
CA ALA A 108 10.39 -0.48 9.40
C ALA A 108 8.90 -0.11 9.42
N VAL A 109 8.25 -0.05 8.26
CA VAL A 109 6.80 0.17 8.14
C VAL A 109 6.02 -0.99 8.78
N LEU A 110 6.49 -2.23 8.68
CA LEU A 110 5.84 -3.39 9.33
C LEU A 110 5.99 -3.35 10.85
N ALA A 111 7.17 -3.03 11.36
CA ALA A 111 7.51 -3.11 12.78
C ALA A 111 7.05 -1.90 13.59
N SER A 112 7.14 -0.67 13.03
CA SER A 112 6.94 0.56 13.79
C SER A 112 5.45 0.86 14.08
N PRO A 113 5.14 1.55 15.20
CA PRO A 113 3.79 2.03 15.49
C PRO A 113 3.25 2.95 14.39
N GLY A 114 4.07 3.90 13.90
CA GLY A 114 3.69 4.82 12.82
C GLY A 114 3.38 4.10 11.51
N GLY A 115 4.18 3.11 11.14
CA GLY A 115 3.92 2.28 9.96
C GLY A 115 2.64 1.45 10.11
N ARG A 116 2.36 0.91 11.31
CA ARG A 116 1.07 0.24 11.58
C ARG A 116 -0.11 1.19 11.46
N GLU A 117 0.02 2.42 11.95
CA GLU A 117 -1.01 3.45 11.84
C GLU A 117 -1.27 3.82 10.38
N MET A 118 -0.21 4.09 9.60
CA MET A 118 -0.31 4.34 8.16
C MET A 118 -1.05 3.20 7.43
N ARG A 119 -0.66 1.94 7.67
CA ARG A 119 -1.31 0.79 7.03
C ARG A 119 -2.78 0.63 7.43
N ARG A 120 -3.15 0.93 8.68
CA ARG A 120 -4.55 0.93 9.12
C ARG A 120 -5.34 2.03 8.41
N HIS A 121 -4.76 3.23 8.31
CA HIS A 121 -5.36 4.37 7.63
C HIS A 121 -5.59 4.07 6.14
N ALA A 122 -4.59 3.54 5.43
CA ALA A 122 -4.68 3.19 4.02
C ALA A 122 -5.48 1.91 3.73
N ARG A 123 -5.91 1.15 4.76
CA ARG A 123 -6.53 -0.17 4.59
C ARG A 123 -7.80 -0.15 3.75
N ALA A 124 -8.69 0.82 3.98
CA ALA A 124 -9.97 0.91 3.25
C ALA A 124 -9.75 1.17 1.76
N ALA A 125 -8.82 2.06 1.40
CA ALA A 125 -8.47 2.34 0.01
C ALA A 125 -7.87 1.11 -0.69
N ARG A 126 -6.94 0.40 -0.03
CA ARG A 126 -6.37 -0.84 -0.59
C ARG A 126 -7.41 -1.93 -0.81
N LEU A 127 -8.32 -2.14 0.15
CA LEU A 127 -9.42 -3.09 0.00
C LEU A 127 -10.33 -2.68 -1.16
N GLY A 128 -10.67 -1.41 -1.28
CA GLY A 128 -11.53 -0.90 -2.35
C GLY A 128 -10.91 -1.14 -3.74
N ARG A 129 -9.61 -0.93 -3.92
CA ARG A 129 -8.91 -1.23 -5.19
C ARG A 129 -8.96 -2.72 -5.53
N LEU A 130 -8.64 -3.57 -4.56
CA LEU A 130 -8.69 -5.02 -4.77
C LEU A 130 -10.12 -5.51 -5.05
N ASP A 131 -11.11 -4.99 -4.34
CA ASP A 131 -12.52 -5.32 -4.57
C ASP A 131 -12.97 -4.90 -5.98
N ALA A 132 -12.57 -3.72 -6.44
CA ALA A 132 -12.85 -3.26 -7.81
C ALA A 132 -12.21 -4.19 -8.86
N ALA A 133 -10.95 -4.57 -8.67
CA ALA A 133 -10.24 -5.49 -9.55
C ALA A 133 -10.89 -6.89 -9.60
N LEU A 134 -11.32 -7.41 -8.46
CA LEU A 134 -11.88 -8.75 -8.33
C LEU A 134 -13.36 -8.84 -8.70
N ALA A 135 -14.12 -7.72 -8.66
CA ALA A 135 -15.57 -7.72 -8.87
C ALA A 135 -16.02 -8.45 -10.16
N PRO A 136 -15.37 -8.31 -11.33
CA PRO A 136 -15.78 -9.02 -12.53
C PRO A 136 -15.72 -10.56 -12.39
N VAL A 137 -14.69 -11.07 -11.70
CA VAL A 137 -14.46 -12.51 -11.51
C VAL A 137 -15.38 -13.08 -10.41
N LEU A 138 -15.55 -12.33 -9.31
CA LEU A 138 -16.32 -12.81 -8.14
C LEU A 138 -17.84 -12.71 -8.34
N LYS A 139 -18.32 -11.95 -9.33
CA LYS A 139 -19.76 -11.70 -9.56
C LYS A 139 -20.59 -12.96 -9.77
N SER A 140 -20.02 -13.98 -10.41
CA SER A 140 -20.70 -15.25 -10.73
C SER A 140 -20.42 -16.37 -9.72
N ALA A 141 -19.54 -16.13 -8.75
CA ALA A 141 -19.19 -17.14 -7.76
C ALA A 141 -20.21 -17.21 -6.62
N ASP A 142 -20.25 -18.35 -5.93
CA ASP A 142 -20.98 -18.47 -4.66
C ASP A 142 -20.51 -17.41 -3.65
N PRO A 143 -21.42 -16.76 -2.88
CA PRO A 143 -21.06 -15.66 -1.97
C PRO A 143 -20.02 -16.03 -0.92
N GLU A 144 -20.08 -17.23 -0.33
CA GLU A 144 -19.12 -17.68 0.68
C GLU A 144 -17.73 -17.88 0.03
N ARG A 145 -17.69 -18.51 -1.13
CA ARG A 145 -16.47 -18.71 -1.91
C ARG A 145 -15.86 -17.38 -2.37
N ALA A 146 -16.69 -16.46 -2.87
CA ALA A 146 -16.24 -15.13 -3.25
C ALA A 146 -15.60 -14.37 -2.07
N ALA A 147 -16.23 -14.46 -0.89
CA ALA A 147 -15.68 -13.84 0.33
C ALA A 147 -14.35 -14.48 0.75
N ALA A 148 -14.25 -15.81 0.70
CA ALA A 148 -13.02 -16.54 1.02
C ALA A 148 -11.88 -16.21 0.05
N SER A 149 -12.14 -16.24 -1.27
CA SER A 149 -11.16 -15.91 -2.30
C SER A 149 -10.65 -14.48 -2.15
N ARG A 150 -11.55 -13.53 -1.92
CA ARG A 150 -11.19 -12.13 -1.64
C ARG A 150 -10.26 -12.01 -0.43
N ALA A 151 -10.61 -12.65 0.68
CA ALA A 151 -9.83 -12.60 1.92
C ALA A 151 -8.42 -13.21 1.74
N LEU A 152 -8.32 -14.36 1.04
CA LEU A 152 -7.06 -15.01 0.73
C LEU A 152 -6.17 -14.15 -0.16
N ILE A 153 -6.71 -13.63 -1.27
CA ILE A 153 -5.95 -12.76 -2.18
C ILE A 153 -5.46 -11.51 -1.46
N PHE A 154 -6.32 -10.88 -0.62
CA PHE A 154 -5.91 -9.72 0.17
C PHE A 154 -4.77 -10.06 1.15
N ALA A 155 -4.81 -11.21 1.82
CA ALA A 155 -3.74 -11.66 2.70
C ALA A 155 -2.45 -11.92 1.92
N LEU A 156 -2.54 -12.61 0.79
CA LEU A 156 -1.41 -12.90 -0.09
C LEU A 156 -0.74 -11.64 -0.65
N CYS A 157 -1.51 -10.60 -0.96
CA CYS A 157 -1.01 -9.30 -1.46
C CYS A 157 -0.43 -8.40 -0.35
N SER A 158 0.01 -8.93 0.78
CA SER A 158 0.47 -8.13 1.91
C SER A 158 1.98 -8.18 2.10
N ALA A 159 2.55 -7.09 2.63
CA ALA A 159 3.95 -7.05 3.03
C ALA A 159 4.27 -8.05 4.17
N GLN A 160 3.28 -8.44 4.97
CA GLN A 160 3.43 -9.49 5.98
C GLN A 160 3.70 -10.86 5.32
N THR A 161 3.00 -11.18 4.24
CA THR A 161 3.24 -12.41 3.48
C THR A 161 4.65 -12.41 2.88
N TRP A 162 5.08 -11.30 2.27
CA TRP A 162 6.45 -11.15 1.82
C TRP A 162 7.45 -11.40 2.97
N GLN A 163 7.24 -10.78 4.14
CA GLN A 163 8.13 -10.94 5.28
C GLN A 163 8.19 -12.40 5.76
N SER A 164 7.04 -13.08 5.94
CA SER A 164 7.02 -14.49 6.36
C SER A 164 7.71 -15.40 5.34
N MET A 165 7.50 -15.19 4.04
CA MET A 165 8.14 -15.99 3.01
C MET A 165 9.67 -15.79 2.99
N ARG A 166 10.16 -14.60 3.34
CA ARG A 166 11.58 -14.34 3.49
C ARG A 166 12.15 -14.94 4.76
N ASP A 167 11.54 -14.65 5.92
CA ASP A 167 12.12 -14.94 7.24
C ASP A 167 11.96 -16.43 7.62
N GLU A 168 10.84 -17.03 7.27
CA GLU A 168 10.52 -18.43 7.58
C GLU A 168 10.74 -19.35 6.38
N GLY A 169 10.42 -18.87 5.16
CA GLY A 169 10.54 -19.64 3.92
C GLY A 169 11.92 -19.57 3.27
N GLY A 170 12.77 -18.62 3.65
CA GLY A 170 14.11 -18.43 3.07
C GLY A 170 14.10 -17.98 1.60
N LEU A 171 12.98 -17.45 1.09
CA LEU A 171 12.84 -17.04 -0.30
C LEU A 171 13.24 -15.56 -0.46
N ASP A 172 13.85 -15.22 -1.60
CA ASP A 172 13.93 -13.82 -2.01
C ASP A 172 12.57 -13.30 -2.49
N GLY A 173 12.41 -11.95 -2.55
CA GLY A 173 11.16 -11.31 -2.91
C GLY A 173 10.69 -11.68 -4.32
N ALA A 174 11.59 -11.84 -5.28
CA ALA A 174 11.24 -12.25 -6.64
C ALA A 174 10.67 -13.67 -6.68
N THR A 175 11.26 -14.60 -5.92
CA THR A 175 10.79 -15.99 -5.84
C THR A 175 9.48 -16.07 -5.04
N ALA A 176 9.39 -15.39 -3.90
CA ALA A 176 8.17 -15.29 -3.10
C ALA A 176 7.02 -14.65 -3.91
N GLY A 177 7.30 -13.58 -4.65
CA GLY A 177 6.33 -12.92 -5.51
C GLY A 177 5.78 -13.82 -6.61
N ARG A 178 6.63 -14.59 -7.29
CA ARG A 178 6.17 -15.58 -8.29
C ARG A 178 5.31 -16.68 -7.66
N ALA A 179 5.68 -17.17 -6.47
CA ALA A 179 4.89 -18.18 -5.77
C ALA A 179 3.50 -17.66 -5.38
N VAL A 180 3.43 -16.43 -4.87
CA VAL A 180 2.17 -15.76 -4.53
C VAL A 180 1.34 -15.49 -5.79
N ALA A 181 1.96 -14.98 -6.86
CA ALA A 181 1.29 -14.79 -8.15
C ALA A 181 0.61 -16.07 -8.63
N ARG A 182 1.34 -17.19 -8.60
CA ARG A 182 0.78 -18.49 -8.98
C ARG A 182 -0.37 -18.94 -8.09
N ALA A 183 -0.30 -18.69 -6.77
CA ALA A 183 -1.39 -19.01 -5.85
C ALA A 183 -2.64 -18.15 -6.15
N ILE A 184 -2.47 -16.88 -6.47
CA ILE A 184 -3.57 -15.98 -6.86
C ILE A 184 -4.25 -16.47 -8.15
N GLU A 185 -3.47 -16.83 -9.19
CA GLU A 185 -4.00 -17.39 -10.42
C GLU A 185 -4.87 -18.63 -10.14
N LEU A 186 -4.38 -19.57 -9.35
CA LEU A 186 -5.13 -20.77 -8.98
C LEU A 186 -6.42 -20.46 -8.23
N ILE A 187 -6.42 -19.47 -7.33
CA ILE A 187 -7.63 -19.04 -6.62
C ILE A 187 -8.65 -18.43 -7.61
N LEU A 188 -8.19 -17.61 -8.55
CA LEU A 188 -9.05 -16.97 -9.54
C LEU A 188 -9.64 -18.01 -10.51
N ASP A 189 -8.83 -18.95 -11.00
CA ASP A 189 -9.25 -20.04 -11.88
C ASP A 189 -10.31 -20.93 -11.20
N ASP A 190 -10.06 -21.33 -9.96
CA ASP A 190 -10.98 -22.14 -9.15
C ASP A 190 -12.30 -21.40 -8.92
N THR A 191 -12.24 -20.10 -8.59
CA THR A 191 -13.42 -19.27 -8.36
C THR A 191 -14.27 -19.10 -9.61
N SER A 192 -13.63 -19.01 -10.79
CA SER A 192 -14.30 -18.84 -12.09
C SER A 192 -14.90 -20.14 -12.64
N SER A 193 -14.36 -21.29 -12.26
CA SER A 193 -14.69 -22.61 -12.83
C SER A 193 -15.84 -23.32 -12.12
N SER A 194 -16.29 -22.82 -10.97
CA SER A 194 -17.34 -23.48 -10.18
C SER A 194 -18.74 -23.13 -10.69
N PRO A 195 -19.59 -24.13 -10.97
CA PRO A 195 -20.99 -23.87 -11.26
C PRO A 195 -21.68 -23.19 -10.07
N PRO A 196 -22.71 -22.35 -10.30
CA PRO A 196 -23.49 -21.78 -9.22
C PRO A 196 -24.09 -22.90 -8.37
N PRO A 197 -24.27 -22.69 -7.03
CA PRO A 197 -24.86 -23.70 -6.16
C PRO A 197 -26.20 -24.12 -6.73
N THR A 198 -26.41 -25.42 -6.83
CA THR A 198 -27.70 -25.99 -7.22
C THR A 198 -28.74 -25.51 -6.17
N PRO A 199 -29.86 -24.91 -6.58
CA PRO A 199 -30.90 -24.53 -5.62
C PRO A 199 -31.28 -25.78 -4.83
N MET A 200 -31.20 -25.75 -3.52
CA MET A 200 -31.81 -26.79 -2.68
C MET A 200 -33.30 -26.77 -2.97
N GLU A 201 -33.80 -27.83 -3.62
CA GLU A 201 -35.22 -28.04 -3.76
C GLU A 201 -35.86 -28.17 -2.37
N PRO A 202 -37.03 -27.55 -2.16
CA PRO A 202 -37.72 -27.53 -0.85
C PRO A 202 -38.23 -28.90 -0.40
#